data_266082f897357803b75840c05bd792b5
#
_entry.id   266082f897357803b75840c05bd792b5
#
_cell.length_a   1.000
_cell.length_b   1.000
_cell.length_c   1.000
_cell.angle_alpha   90.00
_cell.angle_beta   90.00
_cell.angle_gamma   90.00
#
_symmetry.space_group_name_H-M   'P 1'
#
loop_
_entity.id
_entity.type
_entity.pdbx_description
1 polymer ?
#
loop_
_entity_poly.entity_id
_entity_poly.type
_entity_poly.pdbx_seq_one_letter_code
_entity_poly.pdbx_strand_id
1 'polypeptide(L)'
;MYNFSYFKEKDKQAILDFIEENPFAFMTGSFLSGKQVATQIPILFEEKNGELYLQGHIMRNTDHHKAIVENPNILLVFTGANCYVSASWYSNPQIGSTWNYMSVHVAGKVNFMNNDELIAFMRKLTLKFEKGNTQSLTFYDNLPEQFLNKMMPAIVGFEIKAEKIEHVFKLSQNRDERSYLRIISKLEEQGGNSALIASEMKKRKAELFPVGVEWDASKFDS
;
A
#
# COMPACT_ATOMS: atom_id res chain seq x y z
N MET A 1 3.77 -13.30 -3.89
CA MET A 1 4.69 -12.15 -3.73
C MET A 1 6.12 -12.67 -3.64
N TYR A 2 7.15 -11.90 -4.05
CA TYR A 2 8.56 -12.25 -3.79
C TYR A 2 8.78 -12.47 -2.30
N ASN A 3 9.46 -13.55 -1.93
CA ASN A 3 9.69 -13.90 -0.53
C ASN A 3 11.19 -13.93 -0.15
N PHE A 4 12.01 -13.20 -0.89
CA PHE A 4 13.42 -13.04 -0.57
C PHE A 4 13.59 -12.14 0.65
N SER A 5 14.38 -12.58 1.62
CA SER A 5 14.58 -11.87 2.90
C SER A 5 15.15 -10.46 2.72
N TYR A 6 16.00 -10.26 1.72
CA TYR A 6 16.64 -8.97 1.42
C TYR A 6 15.70 -7.93 0.79
N PHE A 7 14.46 -8.30 0.39
CA PHE A 7 13.40 -7.38 -0.03
C PHE A 7 12.35 -7.16 1.07
N LYS A 8 12.56 -7.68 2.27
CA LYS A 8 11.65 -7.48 3.39
C LYS A 8 12.07 -6.25 4.20
N GLU A 9 11.09 -5.42 4.54
CA GLU A 9 11.27 -4.37 5.53
C GLU A 9 11.15 -4.99 6.93
N LYS A 10 12.07 -4.64 7.81
CA LYS A 10 12.10 -5.17 9.19
C LYS A 10 11.38 -4.25 10.17
N ASP A 11 11.28 -2.98 9.82
CA ASP A 11 10.61 -1.99 10.65
C ASP A 11 9.10 -2.03 10.37
N LYS A 12 8.34 -2.43 11.38
CA LYS A 12 6.87 -2.43 11.32
C LYS A 12 6.31 -1.03 11.06
N GLN A 13 6.92 0.01 11.64
CA GLN A 13 6.47 1.37 11.44
C GLN A 13 6.61 1.81 9.98
N ALA A 14 7.72 1.48 9.33
CA ALA A 14 7.91 1.78 7.91
C ALA A 14 6.85 1.11 7.00
N ILE A 15 6.34 -0.06 7.38
CA ILE A 15 5.23 -0.72 6.66
C ILE A 15 3.92 0.04 6.88
N LEU A 16 3.64 0.50 8.11
CA LEU A 16 2.44 1.28 8.43
C LEU A 16 2.48 2.66 7.77
N ASP A 17 3.64 3.34 7.80
CA ASP A 17 3.84 4.62 7.12
C ASP A 17 3.61 4.48 5.62
N PHE A 18 4.08 3.39 5.01
CA PHE A 18 3.83 3.11 3.59
C PHE A 18 2.32 2.96 3.29
N ILE A 19 1.55 2.28 4.14
CA ILE A 19 0.08 2.18 3.99
C ILE A 19 -0.56 3.57 4.11
N GLU A 20 -0.11 4.38 5.09
CA GLU A 20 -0.62 5.74 5.33
C GLU A 20 -0.35 6.69 4.16
N GLU A 21 0.83 6.60 3.56
CA GLU A 21 1.24 7.40 2.40
C GLU A 21 0.57 6.95 1.08
N ASN A 22 0.11 5.69 1.01
CA ASN A 22 -0.50 5.09 -0.18
C ASN A 22 -1.91 4.54 0.10
N PRO A 23 -2.85 5.38 0.59
CA PRO A 23 -4.14 4.91 1.10
C PRO A 23 -5.10 4.41 0.02
N PHE A 24 -4.86 4.68 -1.28
CA PHE A 24 -5.73 4.29 -2.38
C PHE A 24 -5.36 2.88 -2.87
N ALA A 25 -5.95 1.87 -2.22
CA ALA A 25 -5.59 0.46 -2.40
C ALA A 25 -6.47 -0.25 -3.44
N PHE A 26 -5.91 -1.26 -4.10
CA PHE A 26 -6.70 -2.28 -4.76
C PHE A 26 -7.28 -3.23 -3.71
N MET A 27 -8.59 -3.38 -3.70
CA MET A 27 -9.31 -4.41 -2.97
C MET A 27 -9.72 -5.49 -3.96
N THR A 28 -9.33 -6.73 -3.71
CA THR A 28 -9.71 -7.88 -4.53
C THR A 28 -10.48 -8.88 -3.70
N GLY A 29 -11.40 -9.57 -4.32
CA GLY A 29 -12.19 -10.64 -3.73
C GLY A 29 -12.69 -11.60 -4.81
N SER A 30 -13.46 -12.60 -4.41
CA SER A 30 -14.04 -13.55 -5.35
C SER A 30 -15.38 -14.06 -4.86
N PHE A 31 -16.28 -14.36 -5.78
CA PHE A 31 -17.42 -15.22 -5.53
C PHE A 31 -16.97 -16.63 -5.18
N LEU A 32 -17.82 -17.43 -4.52
CA LEU A 32 -17.55 -18.86 -4.28
C LEU A 32 -17.40 -19.65 -5.59
N SER A 33 -17.98 -19.16 -6.68
CA SER A 33 -17.78 -19.70 -8.03
C SER A 33 -16.37 -19.51 -8.60
N GLY A 34 -15.51 -18.72 -7.91
CA GLY A 34 -14.17 -18.35 -8.38
C GLY A 34 -14.11 -17.10 -9.28
N LYS A 35 -15.26 -16.48 -9.62
CA LYS A 35 -15.26 -15.21 -10.35
C LYS A 35 -14.59 -14.13 -9.50
N GLN A 36 -13.52 -13.53 -10.02
CA GLN A 36 -12.76 -12.46 -9.36
C GLN A 36 -13.43 -11.10 -9.54
N VAL A 37 -13.26 -10.26 -8.53
CA VAL A 37 -13.64 -8.85 -8.54
C VAL A 37 -12.50 -7.99 -8.01
N ALA A 38 -12.39 -6.75 -8.50
CA ALA A 38 -11.40 -5.80 -8.02
C ALA A 38 -11.97 -4.38 -8.05
N THR A 39 -11.60 -3.56 -7.08
CA THR A 39 -11.99 -2.15 -6.95
C THR A 39 -10.85 -1.37 -6.31
N GLN A 40 -10.62 -0.14 -6.73
CA GLN A 40 -9.70 0.77 -6.03
C GLN A 40 -10.49 1.68 -5.11
N ILE A 41 -10.08 1.76 -3.85
CA ILE A 41 -10.77 2.52 -2.82
C ILE A 41 -9.78 3.11 -1.82
N PRO A 42 -10.12 4.26 -1.20
CA PRO A 42 -9.36 4.78 -0.08
C PRO A 42 -9.58 3.92 1.17
N ILE A 43 -8.49 3.59 1.84
CA ILE A 43 -8.47 2.82 3.08
C ILE A 43 -7.92 3.69 4.21
N LEU A 44 -8.59 3.68 5.34
CA LEU A 44 -8.02 4.12 6.62
C LEU A 44 -7.59 2.90 7.41
N PHE A 45 -6.60 3.06 8.29
CA PHE A 45 -6.26 2.01 9.24
C PHE A 45 -6.17 2.54 10.68
N GLU A 46 -6.30 1.64 11.62
CA GLU A 46 -6.20 1.90 13.04
C GLU A 46 -5.57 0.69 13.73
N GLU A 47 -4.61 0.93 14.62
CA GLU A 47 -4.12 -0.13 15.51
C GLU A 47 -4.94 -0.14 16.81
N LYS A 48 -5.51 -1.31 17.13
CA LYS A 48 -6.28 -1.55 18.35
C LYS A 48 -5.72 -2.79 19.05
N ASN A 49 -5.22 -2.63 20.27
CA ASN A 49 -4.68 -3.74 21.06
C ASN A 49 -3.58 -4.55 20.35
N GLY A 50 -2.73 -3.89 19.56
CA GLY A 50 -1.66 -4.52 18.80
C GLY A 50 -2.10 -5.20 17.49
N GLU A 51 -3.37 -5.12 17.13
CA GLU A 51 -3.94 -5.64 15.89
C GLU A 51 -4.26 -4.50 14.91
N LEU A 52 -4.05 -4.73 13.62
CA LEU A 52 -4.31 -3.77 12.56
C LEU A 52 -5.73 -3.96 12.01
N TYR A 53 -6.51 -2.90 12.00
CA TYR A 53 -7.83 -2.82 11.42
C TYR A 53 -7.82 -1.84 10.25
N LEU A 54 -8.40 -2.26 9.11
CA LEU A 54 -8.49 -1.45 7.91
C LEU A 54 -9.96 -1.17 7.60
N GLN A 55 -10.27 0.09 7.29
CA GLN A 55 -11.64 0.55 7.10
C GLN A 55 -11.80 1.19 5.72
N GLY A 56 -12.92 0.92 5.08
CA GLY A 56 -13.26 1.48 3.78
C GLY A 56 -14.76 1.46 3.52
N HIS A 57 -15.16 1.93 2.35
CA HIS A 57 -16.54 1.78 1.88
C HIS A 57 -16.57 1.47 0.39
N ILE A 58 -17.63 0.81 -0.05
CA ILE A 58 -17.93 0.54 -1.47
C ILE A 58 -19.38 0.87 -1.78
N MET A 59 -19.69 1.00 -3.07
CA MET A 59 -21.07 1.14 -3.51
C MET A 59 -21.86 -0.15 -3.26
N ARG A 60 -23.06 0.01 -2.72
CA ARG A 60 -24.00 -1.09 -2.49
C ARG A 60 -24.50 -1.67 -3.83
N ASN A 61 -24.77 -2.96 -3.86
CA ASN A 61 -25.30 -3.70 -5.01
C ASN A 61 -24.36 -3.84 -6.22
N THR A 62 -23.11 -3.40 -6.12
CA THR A 62 -22.07 -3.72 -7.11
C THR A 62 -21.72 -5.21 -7.09
N ASP A 63 -21.03 -5.69 -8.10
CA ASP A 63 -20.53 -7.07 -8.13
C ASP A 63 -19.54 -7.35 -6.99
N HIS A 64 -18.71 -6.36 -6.64
CA HIS A 64 -17.78 -6.47 -5.52
C HIS A 64 -18.51 -6.60 -4.18
N HIS A 65 -19.55 -5.78 -3.93
CA HIS A 65 -20.38 -5.91 -2.73
C HIS A 65 -21.03 -7.31 -2.65
N LYS A 66 -21.60 -7.80 -3.76
CA LYS A 66 -22.21 -9.13 -3.82
C LYS A 66 -21.20 -10.24 -3.58
N ALA A 67 -20.00 -10.12 -4.15
CA ALA A 67 -18.92 -11.09 -3.93
C ALA A 67 -18.51 -11.17 -2.45
N ILE A 68 -18.38 -10.02 -1.77
CA ILE A 68 -18.02 -9.97 -0.34
C ILE A 68 -19.13 -10.57 0.55
N VAL A 69 -20.40 -10.32 0.23
CA VAL A 69 -21.52 -10.93 0.96
C VAL A 69 -21.46 -12.45 0.87
N GLU A 70 -21.10 -12.99 -0.30
CA GLU A 70 -20.97 -14.44 -0.52
C GLU A 70 -19.68 -15.01 0.06
N ASN A 71 -18.56 -14.27 -0.10
CA ASN A 71 -17.23 -14.65 0.36
C ASN A 71 -16.49 -13.45 0.95
N PRO A 72 -16.44 -13.32 2.28
CA PRO A 72 -15.85 -12.16 2.94
C PRO A 72 -14.31 -12.09 2.87
N ASN A 73 -13.64 -13.13 2.36
CA ASN A 73 -12.18 -13.13 2.26
C ASN A 73 -11.73 -12.19 1.16
N ILE A 74 -10.87 -11.25 1.50
CA ILE A 74 -10.34 -10.26 0.57
C ILE A 74 -8.82 -10.10 0.69
N LEU A 75 -8.24 -9.48 -0.33
CA LEU A 75 -6.88 -8.99 -0.31
C LEU A 75 -6.88 -7.50 -0.65
N LEU A 76 -6.31 -6.68 0.24
CA LEU A 76 -5.94 -5.29 -0.04
C LEU A 76 -4.51 -5.24 -0.53
N VAL A 77 -4.26 -4.51 -1.61
CA VAL A 77 -2.94 -4.31 -2.19
C VAL A 77 -2.65 -2.81 -2.22
N PHE A 78 -1.73 -2.38 -1.38
CA PHE A 78 -1.18 -1.02 -1.37
C PHE A 78 0.04 -0.99 -2.27
N THR A 79 0.09 -0.04 -3.19
CA THR A 79 1.19 0.12 -4.15
C THR A 79 1.71 1.55 -4.09
N GLY A 80 3.02 1.68 -3.98
CA GLY A 80 3.71 2.97 -4.05
C GLY A 80 4.31 3.24 -5.44
N ALA A 81 5.28 4.15 -5.45
CA ALA A 81 6.08 4.42 -6.64
C ALA A 81 6.75 3.16 -7.18
N ASN A 82 6.95 3.12 -8.48
CA ASN A 82 7.69 2.07 -9.17
C ASN A 82 8.46 2.65 -10.36
N CYS A 83 9.56 2.01 -10.73
CA CYS A 83 10.36 2.42 -11.87
C CYS A 83 11.14 1.27 -12.47
N TYR A 84 11.45 1.41 -13.77
CA TYR A 84 12.39 0.54 -14.47
C TYR A 84 13.83 0.88 -14.08
N VAL A 85 14.65 -0.15 -13.88
CA VAL A 85 16.09 -0.06 -13.59
C VAL A 85 16.86 -0.79 -14.69
N SER A 86 17.61 -0.04 -15.48
CA SER A 86 18.42 -0.59 -16.57
C SER A 86 19.67 -1.29 -16.07
N ALA A 87 19.95 -2.47 -16.62
CA ALA A 87 21.20 -3.18 -16.36
C ALA A 87 22.44 -2.41 -16.84
N SER A 88 22.30 -1.46 -17.78
CA SER A 88 23.41 -0.60 -18.22
C SER A 88 23.97 0.29 -17.10
N TRP A 89 23.26 0.44 -16.01
CA TRP A 89 23.70 1.20 -14.82
C TRP A 89 24.50 0.36 -13.83
N TYR A 90 24.55 -0.98 -14.02
CA TYR A 90 25.28 -1.88 -13.12
C TYR A 90 26.78 -1.92 -13.45
N SER A 91 27.57 -2.31 -12.46
CA SER A 91 29.00 -2.59 -12.63
C SER A 91 29.22 -3.76 -13.59
N ASN A 92 28.33 -4.76 -13.57
CA ASN A 92 28.23 -5.83 -14.56
C ASN A 92 26.93 -5.69 -15.34
N PRO A 93 26.94 -5.23 -16.61
CA PRO A 93 25.73 -5.07 -17.42
C PRO A 93 25.22 -6.38 -18.04
N GLN A 94 25.93 -7.51 -17.90
CA GLN A 94 25.56 -8.82 -18.45
C GLN A 94 24.49 -9.55 -17.61
N ILE A 95 23.70 -8.81 -16.86
CA ILE A 95 22.58 -9.30 -16.07
C ILE A 95 21.30 -8.56 -16.44
N GLY A 96 20.14 -9.14 -16.09
CA GLY A 96 18.86 -8.56 -16.49
C GLY A 96 18.54 -7.22 -15.85
N SER A 97 17.90 -6.35 -16.61
CA SER A 97 17.19 -5.17 -16.08
C SER A 97 16.03 -5.60 -15.18
N THR A 98 15.54 -4.68 -14.35
CA THR A 98 14.48 -4.99 -13.40
C THR A 98 13.55 -3.81 -13.16
N TRP A 99 12.55 -4.01 -12.32
CA TRP A 99 11.72 -2.96 -11.74
C TRP A 99 12.00 -2.85 -10.24
N ASN A 100 12.15 -1.62 -9.76
CA ASN A 100 12.07 -1.30 -8.34
C ASN A 100 10.65 -0.85 -8.01
N TYR A 101 10.12 -1.34 -6.89
CA TYR A 101 8.78 -1.03 -6.42
C TYR A 101 8.62 -1.41 -4.96
N MET A 102 7.60 -0.84 -4.33
CA MET A 102 7.15 -1.22 -2.99
C MET A 102 5.68 -1.60 -3.04
N SER A 103 5.31 -2.63 -2.29
CA SER A 103 3.93 -3.07 -2.15
C SER A 103 3.70 -3.74 -0.80
N VAL A 104 2.55 -3.45 -0.20
CA VAL A 104 2.06 -4.12 1.01
C VAL A 104 0.72 -4.78 0.70
N HIS A 105 0.61 -6.06 1.05
CA HIS A 105 -0.59 -6.86 0.88
C HIS A 105 -1.16 -7.21 2.25
N VAL A 106 -2.44 -6.94 2.45
CA VAL A 106 -3.16 -7.28 3.68
C VAL A 106 -4.33 -8.18 3.33
N ALA A 107 -4.31 -9.40 3.84
CA ALA A 107 -5.41 -10.34 3.73
C ALA A 107 -6.22 -10.35 5.03
N GLY A 108 -7.52 -10.51 4.91
CA GLY A 108 -8.44 -10.59 6.03
C GLY A 108 -9.89 -10.78 5.60
N LYS A 109 -10.78 -10.76 6.58
CA LYS A 109 -12.22 -10.90 6.35
C LYS A 109 -12.95 -9.59 6.58
N VAL A 110 -13.87 -9.29 5.69
CA VAL A 110 -14.74 -8.13 5.78
C VAL A 110 -15.81 -8.36 6.83
N ASN A 111 -15.96 -7.38 7.73
CA ASN A 111 -17.13 -7.19 8.58
C ASN A 111 -17.81 -5.90 8.14
N PHE A 112 -19.09 -5.97 7.79
CA PHE A 112 -19.84 -4.78 7.39
C PHE A 112 -20.19 -3.93 8.60
N MET A 113 -20.07 -2.61 8.44
CA MET A 113 -20.42 -1.62 9.44
C MET A 113 -21.93 -1.43 9.53
N ASN A 114 -22.42 -1.16 10.72
CA ASN A 114 -23.75 -0.59 10.93
C ASN A 114 -23.75 0.91 10.54
N ASN A 115 -24.91 1.57 10.62
CA ASN A 115 -25.06 2.97 10.20
C ASN A 115 -24.20 3.93 11.04
N ASP A 116 -24.13 3.75 12.36
CA ASP A 116 -23.38 4.63 13.24
C ASP A 116 -21.87 4.49 13.01
N GLU A 117 -21.41 3.27 12.80
CA GLU A 117 -20.00 2.96 12.43
C GLU A 117 -19.64 3.56 11.07
N LEU A 118 -20.55 3.45 10.07
CA LEU A 118 -20.35 4.05 8.76
C LEU A 118 -20.25 5.58 8.86
N ILE A 119 -21.12 6.23 9.64
CA ILE A 119 -21.09 7.68 9.87
C ILE A 119 -19.76 8.07 10.53
N ALA A 120 -19.34 7.35 11.57
CA ALA A 120 -18.08 7.60 12.26
C ALA A 120 -16.88 7.44 11.30
N PHE A 121 -16.89 6.40 10.44
CA PHE A 121 -15.87 6.20 9.41
C PHE A 121 -15.88 7.35 8.39
N MET A 122 -17.04 7.78 7.88
CA MET A 122 -17.12 8.86 6.89
C MET A 122 -16.61 10.20 7.46
N ARG A 123 -16.84 10.48 8.75
CA ARG A 123 -16.24 11.64 9.44
C ARG A 123 -14.72 11.55 9.45
N LYS A 124 -14.15 10.39 9.83
CA LYS A 124 -12.69 10.17 9.82
C LYS A 124 -12.12 10.31 8.41
N LEU A 125 -12.78 9.70 7.42
CA LEU A 125 -12.35 9.72 6.01
C LEU A 125 -12.29 11.14 5.47
N THR A 126 -13.40 11.89 5.59
CA THR A 126 -13.46 13.26 5.06
C THR A 126 -12.49 14.17 5.82
N LEU A 127 -12.40 14.07 7.14
CA LEU A 127 -11.45 14.87 7.94
C LEU A 127 -9.99 14.63 7.50
N LYS A 128 -9.60 13.38 7.25
CA LYS A 128 -8.26 13.04 6.77
C LYS A 128 -7.96 13.71 5.43
N PHE A 129 -8.84 13.55 4.43
CA PHE A 129 -8.60 14.08 3.08
C PHE A 129 -8.79 15.60 3.00
N GLU A 130 -9.56 16.20 3.91
CA GLU A 130 -9.63 17.64 4.13
C GLU A 130 -8.51 18.17 5.05
N LYS A 131 -7.47 17.36 5.31
CA LYS A 131 -6.27 17.74 6.09
C LYS A 131 -6.59 18.28 7.48
N GLY A 132 -7.59 17.71 8.15
CA GLY A 132 -8.03 18.13 9.49
C GLY A 132 -8.91 19.38 9.51
N ASN A 133 -9.31 19.92 8.35
CA ASN A 133 -10.13 21.12 8.26
C ASN A 133 -11.63 20.80 8.49
N THR A 134 -12.09 20.99 9.74
CA THR A 134 -13.51 20.82 10.11
C THR A 134 -14.43 21.90 9.53
N GLN A 135 -13.90 22.99 8.96
CA GLN A 135 -14.66 24.06 8.32
C GLN A 135 -14.82 23.83 6.81
N SER A 136 -14.22 22.77 6.25
CA SER A 136 -14.40 22.42 4.85
C SER A 136 -15.86 22.11 4.56
N LEU A 137 -16.37 22.60 3.43
CA LEU A 137 -17.74 22.32 2.97
C LEU A 137 -17.97 20.84 2.65
N THR A 138 -16.88 20.08 2.48
CA THR A 138 -16.88 18.64 2.16
C THR A 138 -16.59 17.75 3.36
N PHE A 139 -16.31 18.34 4.54
CA PHE A 139 -16.29 17.58 5.80
C PHE A 139 -17.70 17.01 6.07
N TYR A 140 -17.78 15.74 6.50
CA TYR A 140 -19.03 15.00 6.62
C TYR A 140 -20.15 15.77 7.32
N ASP A 141 -19.87 16.42 8.46
CA ASP A 141 -20.89 17.11 9.26
C ASP A 141 -21.36 18.45 8.64
N ASN A 142 -20.68 18.94 7.61
CA ASN A 142 -21.04 20.14 6.86
C ASN A 142 -21.78 19.83 5.55
N LEU A 143 -21.90 18.55 5.19
CA LEU A 143 -22.62 18.14 3.98
C LEU A 143 -24.13 18.35 4.15
N PRO A 144 -24.84 18.77 3.07
CA PRO A 144 -26.29 18.94 3.12
C PRO A 144 -27.01 17.63 3.49
N GLU A 145 -27.98 17.72 4.40
CA GLU A 145 -28.76 16.56 4.85
C GLU A 145 -29.43 15.81 3.69
N GLN A 146 -29.96 16.55 2.70
CA GLN A 146 -30.55 15.95 1.50
C GLN A 146 -29.55 15.11 0.72
N PHE A 147 -28.29 15.52 0.65
CA PHE A 147 -27.22 14.75 0.03
C PHE A 147 -26.91 13.48 0.83
N LEU A 148 -26.75 13.61 2.15
CA LEU A 148 -26.46 12.46 3.04
C LEU A 148 -27.61 11.43 2.99
N ASN A 149 -28.86 11.86 3.07
CA ASN A 149 -30.02 10.98 2.99
C ASN A 149 -30.12 10.19 1.67
N LYS A 150 -29.55 10.72 0.58
CA LYS A 150 -29.46 10.03 -0.72
C LYS A 150 -28.23 9.12 -0.80
N MET A 151 -27.07 9.57 -0.34
CA MET A 151 -25.80 8.89 -0.57
C MET A 151 -25.50 7.80 0.45
N MET A 152 -25.84 8.01 1.74
CA MET A 152 -25.53 7.02 2.77
C MET A 152 -26.18 5.65 2.54
N PRO A 153 -27.45 5.54 2.09
CA PRO A 153 -28.05 4.26 1.73
C PRO A 153 -27.41 3.58 0.50
N ALA A 154 -26.72 4.35 -0.37
CA ALA A 154 -26.10 3.83 -1.58
C ALA A 154 -24.72 3.19 -1.35
N ILE A 155 -24.14 3.37 -0.17
CA ILE A 155 -22.83 2.83 0.19
C ILE A 155 -22.93 1.82 1.33
N VAL A 156 -21.88 1.04 1.51
CA VAL A 156 -21.69 0.15 2.65
C VAL A 156 -20.26 0.29 3.15
N GLY A 157 -20.12 0.57 4.43
CA GLY A 157 -18.82 0.59 5.12
C GLY A 157 -18.42 -0.80 5.56
N PHE A 158 -17.13 -0.98 5.68
CA PHE A 158 -16.58 -2.23 6.17
C PHE A 158 -15.31 -2.01 6.99
N GLU A 159 -15.05 -2.95 7.88
CA GLU A 159 -13.80 -3.09 8.62
C GLU A 159 -13.20 -4.48 8.34
N ILE A 160 -11.88 -4.54 8.22
CA ILE A 160 -11.11 -5.74 8.02
C ILE A 160 -10.08 -5.82 9.14
N LYS A 161 -10.11 -6.89 9.93
CA LYS A 161 -8.99 -7.24 10.79
C LYS A 161 -7.90 -7.90 9.93
N ALA A 162 -6.68 -7.37 9.96
CA ALA A 162 -5.57 -7.96 9.23
C ALA A 162 -5.22 -9.34 9.81
N GLU A 163 -5.42 -10.39 9.04
CA GLU A 163 -5.04 -11.77 9.39
C GLU A 163 -3.61 -12.07 8.93
N LYS A 164 -3.20 -11.48 7.78
CA LYS A 164 -1.87 -11.66 7.21
C LYS A 164 -1.41 -10.38 6.53
N ILE A 165 -0.18 -9.94 6.83
CA ILE A 165 0.47 -8.84 6.16
C ILE A 165 1.72 -9.37 5.46
N GLU A 166 1.82 -9.16 4.16
CA GLU A 166 2.98 -9.47 3.35
C GLU A 166 3.44 -8.19 2.65
N HIS A 167 4.75 -8.05 2.45
CA HIS A 167 5.29 -6.88 1.78
C HIS A 167 6.51 -7.22 0.95
N VAL A 168 6.80 -6.36 0.00
CA VAL A 168 8.01 -6.36 -0.82
C VAL A 168 8.45 -4.92 -1.02
N PHE A 169 9.66 -4.61 -0.61
CA PHE A 169 10.35 -3.35 -0.89
C PHE A 169 11.58 -3.67 -1.74
N LYS A 170 11.33 -3.90 -3.03
CA LYS A 170 12.36 -4.23 -4.01
C LYS A 170 13.02 -2.96 -4.51
N LEU A 171 14.20 -2.66 -3.98
CA LEU A 171 14.93 -1.41 -4.16
C LEU A 171 16.40 -1.65 -4.56
N SER A 172 16.68 -2.71 -5.33
CA SER A 172 18.02 -3.08 -5.78
C SER A 172 19.01 -3.42 -4.66
N GLN A 173 18.55 -3.90 -3.49
CA GLN A 173 19.38 -4.24 -2.33
C GLN A 173 20.43 -5.33 -2.64
N ASN A 174 20.17 -6.13 -3.68
CA ASN A 174 21.06 -7.20 -4.15
C ASN A 174 22.08 -6.72 -5.20
N ARG A 175 22.41 -5.44 -5.21
CA ARG A 175 23.43 -4.85 -6.09
C ARG A 175 24.60 -4.35 -5.26
N ASP A 176 25.81 -4.39 -5.85
CA ASP A 176 27.00 -3.77 -5.25
C ASP A 176 26.80 -2.26 -5.05
N GLU A 177 27.56 -1.67 -4.11
CA GLU A 177 27.40 -0.25 -3.74
C GLU A 177 27.55 0.68 -4.94
N ARG A 178 28.50 0.43 -5.83
CA ARG A 178 28.74 1.27 -7.02
C ARG A 178 27.51 1.26 -7.96
N SER A 179 26.96 0.08 -8.22
CA SER A 179 25.73 -0.08 -8.99
C SER A 179 24.56 0.62 -8.29
N TYR A 180 24.41 0.42 -6.99
CA TYR A 180 23.34 1.02 -6.18
C TYR A 180 23.35 2.55 -6.24
N LEU A 181 24.53 3.16 -6.08
CA LEU A 181 24.67 4.63 -6.16
C LEU A 181 24.42 5.16 -7.57
N ARG A 182 24.85 4.45 -8.62
CA ARG A 182 24.56 4.84 -10.01
C ARG A 182 23.05 4.74 -10.31
N ILE A 183 22.36 3.72 -9.79
CA ILE A 183 20.91 3.60 -9.92
C ILE A 183 20.25 4.82 -9.29
N ILE A 184 20.60 5.18 -8.05
CA ILE A 184 20.06 6.35 -7.36
C ILE A 184 20.21 7.61 -8.23
N SER A 185 21.44 7.89 -8.70
CA SER A 185 21.72 9.07 -9.54
C SER A 185 20.87 9.09 -10.80
N LYS A 186 20.75 7.96 -11.50
CA LYS A 186 19.94 7.87 -12.72
C LYS A 186 18.44 8.02 -12.48
N LEU A 187 17.93 7.51 -11.36
CA LEU A 187 16.54 7.65 -11.00
C LEU A 187 16.20 9.09 -10.57
N GLU A 188 17.13 9.81 -9.93
CA GLU A 188 16.98 11.23 -9.61
C GLU A 188 16.95 12.10 -10.88
N GLU A 189 17.81 11.80 -11.87
CA GLU A 189 17.82 12.49 -13.15
C GLU A 189 16.47 12.33 -13.91
N GLN A 190 15.77 11.20 -13.73
CA GLN A 190 14.47 10.94 -14.36
C GLN A 190 13.31 11.69 -13.71
N GLY A 191 13.39 11.99 -12.42
CA GLY A 191 12.31 12.65 -11.68
C GLY A 191 11.07 11.76 -11.44
N GLY A 192 9.97 12.36 -10.99
CA GLY A 192 8.68 11.69 -10.77
C GLY A 192 8.79 10.44 -9.86
N ASN A 193 8.13 9.34 -10.24
CA ASN A 193 8.15 8.08 -9.48
C ASN A 193 9.58 7.52 -9.31
N SER A 194 10.46 7.73 -10.28
CA SER A 194 11.85 7.30 -10.19
C SER A 194 12.59 8.01 -9.06
N ALA A 195 12.40 9.32 -8.90
CA ALA A 195 13.00 10.08 -7.81
C ALA A 195 12.44 9.66 -6.43
N LEU A 196 11.16 9.28 -6.34
CA LEU A 196 10.61 8.72 -5.10
C LEU A 196 11.29 7.39 -4.72
N ILE A 197 11.51 6.51 -5.69
CA ILE A 197 12.27 5.27 -5.48
C ILE A 197 13.73 5.57 -5.08
N ALA A 198 14.38 6.55 -5.71
CA ALA A 198 15.74 6.96 -5.33
C ALA A 198 15.80 7.45 -3.87
N SER A 199 14.79 8.21 -3.43
CA SER A 199 14.67 8.65 -2.03
C SER A 199 14.60 7.46 -1.06
N GLU A 200 13.78 6.46 -1.37
CA GLU A 200 13.66 5.24 -0.57
C GLU A 200 14.96 4.41 -0.54
N MET A 201 15.66 4.35 -1.67
CA MET A 201 16.97 3.71 -1.74
C MET A 201 17.98 4.43 -0.86
N LYS A 202 18.02 5.78 -0.86
CA LYS A 202 18.91 6.59 -0.03
C LYS A 202 18.73 6.32 1.47
N LYS A 203 17.49 6.21 1.94
CA LYS A 203 17.19 5.92 3.36
C LYS A 203 17.88 4.62 3.84
N ARG A 204 18.01 3.63 2.96
CA ARG A 204 18.53 2.29 3.26
C ARG A 204 20.04 2.12 3.03
N LYS A 205 20.69 3.11 2.41
CA LYS A 205 22.10 3.03 2.01
C LYS A 205 23.03 2.66 3.17
N ALA A 206 22.89 3.34 4.30
CA ALA A 206 23.80 3.15 5.46
C ALA A 206 23.68 1.75 6.07
N GLU A 207 22.50 1.15 6.05
CA GLU A 207 22.27 -0.22 6.51
C GLU A 207 22.84 -1.25 5.53
N LEU A 208 22.65 -1.01 4.22
CA LEU A 208 23.11 -1.94 3.18
C LEU A 208 24.63 -1.94 2.99
N PHE A 209 25.25 -0.78 3.15
CA PHE A 209 26.70 -0.58 2.93
C PHE A 209 27.35 0.09 4.14
N PRO A 210 27.47 -0.62 5.28
CA PRO A 210 28.13 -0.08 6.47
C PRO A 210 29.62 0.10 6.21
N VAL A 211 30.20 1.18 6.77
CA VAL A 211 31.62 1.52 6.60
C VAL A 211 32.50 0.39 7.07
N GLY A 212 33.49 0.01 6.24
CA GLY A 212 34.47 -1.04 6.55
C GLY A 212 33.96 -2.47 6.35
N VAL A 213 32.76 -2.66 5.80
CA VAL A 213 32.25 -3.99 5.47
C VAL A 213 32.23 -4.16 3.95
N GLU A 214 32.93 -5.19 3.47
CA GLU A 214 32.97 -5.54 2.05
C GLU A 214 31.60 -6.12 1.62
N TRP A 215 31.08 -5.69 0.47
CA TRP A 215 29.84 -6.20 -0.08
C TRP A 215 29.99 -7.65 -0.55
N ASP A 216 29.11 -8.52 -0.11
CA ASP A 216 29.15 -9.95 -0.38
C ASP A 216 27.93 -10.37 -1.21
N ALA A 217 28.15 -10.76 -2.46
CA ALA A 217 27.11 -11.21 -3.39
C ALA A 217 26.42 -12.50 -2.92
N SER A 218 27.11 -13.38 -2.21
CA SER A 218 26.57 -14.69 -1.79
C SER A 218 25.37 -14.58 -0.84
N LYS A 219 25.21 -13.44 -0.16
CA LYS A 219 24.04 -13.15 0.69
C LYS A 219 22.73 -13.05 -0.09
N PHE A 220 22.80 -12.95 -1.42
CA PHE A 220 21.67 -12.77 -2.31
C PHE A 220 21.46 -13.96 -3.26
N ASP A 221 22.27 -15.01 -3.14
CA ASP A 221 22.07 -16.28 -3.82
C ASP A 221 21.01 -17.09 -3.07
N SER A 222 19.83 -17.26 -3.70
CA SER A 222 18.70 -18.03 -3.12
C SER A 222 18.03 -18.89 -4.17
#